data_69618245da632de2e7a4b37e154973c5
#
_entry.id   69618245da632de2e7a4b37e154973c5
#
_cell.length_a   1.000
_cell.length_b   1.000
_cell.length_c   1.000
_cell.angle_alpha   90.00
_cell.angle_beta   90.00
_cell.angle_gamma   90.00
#
_symmetry.space_group_name_H-M   'P 1'
#
loop_
_entity.id
_entity.type
_entity.pdbx_description
1 polymer ?
#
loop_
_entity_poly.entity_id
_entity_poly.type
_entity_poly.pdbx_seq_one_letter_code
_entity_poly.pdbx_strand_id
1 'polypeptide(L)'
;MRVTHERTEAGVVERGFELEVEGERVPGILWLPEGARGARPLLLQCHGGTQHKRIDTIVARARIFVRYYGYASVALDAPGHGERATEADRERMRQRLAQGLRSLGPEELRAMAERNARAVREWKAALDAVQQLPEVGTGPVGWWGLSMGTAIGVPFVASEPRVRAAVLGLAGARTEEFEQLARRITVPVMVMCQWDDEVAPRDSVLKLFDVLGSREKTLHANPGRHVEVPAYERVCWEEFFLRHLGKAADVPAAAGSR
;
A
#
# COMPACT_ATOMS: atom_id res chain seq x y z
N MET A 1 2.27 20.18 2.73
CA MET A 1 2.95 19.37 1.70
C MET A 1 3.81 20.29 0.84
N ARG A 2 5.09 20.00 0.70
CA ARG A 2 6.06 20.74 -0.14
C ARG A 2 6.40 19.90 -1.37
N VAL A 3 6.14 20.42 -2.57
CA VAL A 3 6.54 19.75 -3.82
C VAL A 3 8.05 19.87 -3.99
N THR A 4 8.71 18.77 -4.35
CA THR A 4 10.18 18.71 -4.53
C THR A 4 10.59 18.67 -5.99
N HIS A 5 9.80 18.01 -6.83
CA HIS A 5 9.97 17.96 -8.28
C HIS A 5 8.64 17.57 -8.94
N GLU A 6 8.52 17.87 -10.21
CA GLU A 6 7.40 17.43 -11.04
C GLU A 6 7.90 17.10 -12.44
N ARG A 7 7.39 16.02 -13.01
CA ARG A 7 7.62 15.68 -14.42
C ARG A 7 6.35 15.08 -15.01
N THR A 8 6.15 15.29 -16.29
CA THR A 8 5.05 14.68 -17.06
C THR A 8 5.62 13.73 -18.09
N GLU A 9 5.11 12.54 -18.16
CA GLU A 9 5.49 11.53 -19.12
C GLU A 9 4.29 10.70 -19.52
N ALA A 10 4.00 10.61 -20.83
CA ALA A 10 2.94 9.80 -21.38
C ALA A 10 1.55 10.02 -20.73
N GLY A 11 1.18 11.28 -20.47
CA GLY A 11 -0.09 11.68 -19.86
C GLY A 11 -0.18 11.45 -18.35
N VAL A 12 0.93 11.14 -17.69
CA VAL A 12 1.03 10.98 -16.24
C VAL A 12 1.94 12.06 -15.68
N VAL A 13 1.41 12.86 -14.76
CA VAL A 13 2.19 13.77 -13.91
C VAL A 13 2.71 12.97 -12.72
N GLU A 14 4.00 12.98 -12.52
CA GLU A 14 4.67 12.45 -11.33
C GLU A 14 5.21 13.61 -10.52
N ARG A 15 4.71 13.77 -9.31
CA ARG A 15 5.05 14.85 -8.39
C ARG A 15 5.68 14.28 -7.13
N GLY A 16 6.97 14.52 -6.94
CA GLY A 16 7.63 14.26 -5.66
C GLY A 16 7.21 15.29 -4.63
N PHE A 17 6.99 14.87 -3.41
CA PHE A 17 6.65 15.77 -2.32
C PHE A 17 7.27 15.35 -0.98
N GLU A 18 7.25 16.26 -0.05
CA GLU A 18 7.62 16.03 1.35
C GLU A 18 6.54 16.57 2.28
N LEU A 19 6.30 15.82 3.34
CA LEU A 19 5.54 16.23 4.51
C LEU A 19 6.48 16.30 5.72
N GLU A 20 6.10 17.08 6.70
CA GLU A 20 6.64 17.00 8.05
C GLU A 20 5.55 16.44 8.96
N VAL A 21 5.84 15.34 9.62
CA VAL A 21 4.91 14.66 10.54
C VAL A 21 5.65 14.39 11.84
N GLU A 22 5.20 14.98 12.94
CA GLU A 22 5.82 14.84 14.26
C GLU A 22 7.34 15.18 14.24
N GLY A 23 7.74 16.22 13.47
CA GLY A 23 9.14 16.66 13.34
C GLY A 23 9.99 15.82 12.38
N GLU A 24 9.39 14.88 11.69
CA GLU A 24 10.10 13.98 10.77
C GLU A 24 9.71 14.22 9.31
N ARG A 25 10.72 14.18 8.45
CA ARG A 25 10.55 14.28 7.01
C ARG A 25 9.96 12.99 6.45
N VAL A 26 8.85 13.11 5.72
CA VAL A 26 8.15 12.00 5.04
C VAL A 26 8.14 12.26 3.54
N PRO A 27 9.07 11.67 2.77
CA PRO A 27 9.09 11.82 1.32
C PRO A 27 8.04 10.91 0.66
N GLY A 28 7.33 11.47 -0.31
CA GLY A 28 6.30 10.78 -1.08
C GLY A 28 6.35 11.08 -2.56
N ILE A 29 5.59 10.31 -3.33
CA ILE A 29 5.30 10.54 -4.74
C ILE A 29 3.80 10.47 -4.95
N LEU A 30 3.29 11.45 -5.69
CA LEU A 30 1.91 11.50 -6.18
C LEU A 30 1.94 11.37 -7.71
N TRP A 31 1.16 10.45 -8.25
CA TRP A 31 0.91 10.32 -9.68
C TRP A 31 -0.53 10.73 -9.99
N LEU A 32 -0.70 11.52 -11.05
CA LEU A 32 -1.96 12.09 -11.50
C LEU A 32 -2.10 12.00 -13.01
N PRO A 33 -3.32 11.94 -13.57
CA PRO A 33 -3.51 12.23 -14.98
C PRO A 33 -3.10 13.68 -15.30
N GLU A 34 -2.46 13.88 -16.43
CA GLU A 34 -2.19 15.24 -16.93
C GLU A 34 -3.51 16.01 -17.12
N GLY A 35 -3.55 17.24 -16.61
CA GLY A 35 -4.75 18.06 -16.65
C GLY A 35 -5.89 17.63 -15.71
N ALA A 36 -5.61 16.73 -14.79
CA ALA A 36 -6.59 16.24 -13.80
C ALA A 36 -7.34 17.36 -13.09
N ARG A 37 -8.65 17.20 -12.94
CA ARG A 37 -9.52 18.15 -12.20
C ARG A 37 -10.59 17.39 -11.41
N GLY A 38 -10.91 17.91 -10.22
CA GLY A 38 -11.96 17.37 -9.38
C GLY A 38 -11.64 16.04 -8.69
N ALA A 39 -12.63 15.57 -7.91
CA ALA A 39 -12.49 14.37 -7.09
C ALA A 39 -12.32 13.11 -7.95
N ARG A 40 -11.42 12.25 -7.55
CA ARG A 40 -11.12 10.98 -8.22
C ARG A 40 -10.77 9.87 -7.24
N PRO A 41 -10.86 8.59 -7.63
CA PRO A 41 -10.36 7.50 -6.82
C PRO A 41 -8.87 7.67 -6.53
N LEU A 42 -8.48 7.39 -5.28
CA LEU A 42 -7.11 7.51 -4.81
C LEU A 42 -6.58 6.16 -4.35
N LEU A 43 -5.49 5.68 -4.95
CA LEU A 43 -4.82 4.45 -4.56
C LEU A 43 -3.57 4.76 -3.73
N LEU A 44 -3.59 4.38 -2.45
CA LEU A 44 -2.43 4.42 -1.57
C LEU A 44 -1.63 3.12 -1.74
N GLN A 45 -0.34 3.23 -2.08
CA GLN A 45 0.53 2.10 -2.36
C GLN A 45 1.67 2.03 -1.34
N CYS A 46 1.60 1.09 -0.41
CA CYS A 46 2.64 0.86 0.58
C CYS A 46 3.60 -0.24 0.11
N HIS A 47 4.89 0.06 0.05
CA HIS A 47 5.93 -0.88 -0.35
C HIS A 47 6.18 -1.97 0.70
N GLY A 48 6.80 -3.07 0.30
CA GLY A 48 7.28 -4.13 1.19
C GLY A 48 8.55 -3.76 1.95
N GLY A 49 8.96 -4.59 2.88
CA GLY A 49 10.28 -4.49 3.51
C GLY A 49 11.39 -4.53 2.47
N THR A 50 12.54 -3.89 2.73
CA THR A 50 13.68 -3.76 1.79
C THR A 50 13.44 -2.90 0.54
N GLN A 51 12.25 -2.36 0.38
CA GLN A 51 11.82 -1.58 -0.80
C GLN A 51 11.68 -0.09 -0.47
N HIS A 52 11.18 0.66 -1.43
CA HIS A 52 10.93 2.11 -1.32
C HIS A 52 9.78 2.53 -2.25
N LYS A 53 9.31 3.78 -2.09
CA LYS A 53 8.18 4.36 -2.85
C LYS A 53 8.32 4.33 -4.38
N ARG A 54 9.53 4.17 -4.91
CA ARG A 54 9.85 4.26 -6.35
C ARG A 54 10.32 2.93 -6.94
N ILE A 55 9.96 1.79 -6.37
CA ILE A 55 10.24 0.51 -7.03
C ILE A 55 9.39 0.36 -8.30
N ASP A 56 9.92 -0.34 -9.29
CA ASP A 56 9.29 -0.47 -10.61
C ASP A 56 7.84 -0.97 -10.54
N THR A 57 7.54 -1.89 -9.64
CA THR A 57 6.19 -2.44 -9.48
C THR A 57 5.17 -1.41 -8.95
N ILE A 58 5.58 -0.50 -8.07
CA ILE A 58 4.74 0.62 -7.61
C ILE A 58 4.54 1.63 -8.74
N VAL A 59 5.61 2.03 -9.41
CA VAL A 59 5.55 2.99 -10.52
C VAL A 59 4.68 2.46 -11.66
N ALA A 60 4.86 1.19 -12.05
CA ALA A 60 4.08 0.57 -13.10
C ALA A 60 2.59 0.53 -12.74
N ARG A 61 2.24 0.11 -11.52
CA ARG A 61 0.86 0.07 -11.05
C ARG A 61 0.26 1.48 -10.98
N ALA A 62 0.98 2.47 -10.43
CA ALA A 62 0.52 3.85 -10.41
C ALA A 62 0.19 4.34 -11.82
N ARG A 63 1.10 4.15 -12.78
CA ARG A 63 0.89 4.56 -14.19
C ARG A 63 -0.31 3.87 -14.83
N ILE A 64 -0.56 2.60 -14.55
CA ILE A 64 -1.75 1.87 -15.04
C ILE A 64 -3.02 2.51 -14.49
N PHE A 65 -3.12 2.65 -13.17
CA PHE A 65 -4.31 3.22 -12.54
C PHE A 65 -4.58 4.67 -12.98
N VAL A 66 -3.52 5.47 -13.11
CA VAL A 66 -3.63 6.86 -13.58
C VAL A 66 -4.09 6.93 -15.03
N ARG A 67 -3.41 6.21 -15.95
CA ARG A 67 -3.66 6.34 -17.40
C ARG A 67 -4.98 5.74 -17.85
N TYR A 68 -5.33 4.57 -17.32
CA TYR A 68 -6.47 3.80 -17.82
C TYR A 68 -7.75 3.99 -17.00
N TYR A 69 -7.62 4.45 -15.74
CA TYR A 69 -8.76 4.55 -14.84
C TYR A 69 -8.92 5.94 -14.22
N GLY A 70 -8.00 6.86 -14.49
CA GLY A 70 -8.05 8.26 -14.02
C GLY A 70 -7.80 8.44 -12.53
N TYR A 71 -7.22 7.47 -11.86
CA TYR A 71 -6.94 7.55 -10.43
C TYR A 71 -5.85 8.58 -10.12
N ALA A 72 -5.85 9.07 -8.88
CA ALA A 72 -4.63 9.51 -8.25
C ALA A 72 -3.96 8.32 -7.57
N SER A 73 -2.63 8.33 -7.46
CA SER A 73 -1.90 7.29 -6.73
C SER A 73 -0.78 7.88 -5.90
N VAL A 74 -0.60 7.40 -4.68
CA VAL A 74 0.42 7.88 -3.73
C VAL A 74 1.25 6.74 -3.18
N ALA A 75 2.55 6.97 -3.07
CA ALA A 75 3.46 6.10 -2.32
C ALA A 75 4.37 6.94 -1.41
N LEU A 76 4.65 6.44 -0.22
CA LEU A 76 5.57 7.02 0.76
C LEU A 76 6.75 6.10 1.01
N ASP A 77 7.90 6.65 1.41
CA ASP A 77 8.93 5.86 2.06
C ASP A 77 8.56 5.64 3.53
N ALA A 78 8.39 4.39 3.92
CA ALA A 78 8.14 4.03 5.32
C ALA A 78 9.36 4.39 6.21
N PRO A 79 9.17 4.55 7.53
CA PRO A 79 10.28 4.79 8.46
C PRO A 79 11.42 3.78 8.29
N GLY A 80 12.64 4.28 8.12
CA GLY A 80 13.85 3.47 7.91
C GLY A 80 14.00 2.86 6.51
N HIS A 81 13.22 3.32 5.51
CA HIS A 81 13.26 2.83 4.12
C HIS A 81 13.49 3.97 3.13
N GLY A 82 13.92 3.59 1.91
CA GLY A 82 14.12 4.54 0.81
C GLY A 82 15.05 5.69 1.18
N GLU A 83 14.61 6.92 0.97
CA GLU A 83 15.36 8.14 1.30
C GLU A 83 15.49 8.40 2.81
N ARG A 84 14.76 7.66 3.64
CA ARG A 84 14.79 7.76 5.11
C ARG A 84 15.69 6.72 5.76
N ALA A 85 16.24 5.78 4.96
CA ALA A 85 17.09 4.73 5.48
C ALA A 85 18.46 5.27 5.90
N THR A 86 18.80 5.10 7.15
CA THR A 86 20.15 5.32 7.67
C THR A 86 21.07 4.16 7.31
N GLU A 87 22.38 4.30 7.46
CA GLU A 87 23.30 3.18 7.28
C GLU A 87 23.03 2.05 8.29
N ALA A 88 22.65 2.40 9.50
CA ALA A 88 22.24 1.42 10.52
C ALA A 88 20.98 0.65 10.11
N ASP A 89 20.02 1.29 9.42
CA ASP A 89 18.83 0.61 8.88
C ASP A 89 19.21 -0.37 7.78
N ARG A 90 20.11 0.04 6.86
CA ARG A 90 20.60 -0.82 5.77
C ARG A 90 21.37 -2.01 6.32
N GLU A 91 22.22 -1.81 7.32
CA GLU A 91 22.97 -2.87 7.95
C GLU A 91 22.05 -3.88 8.68
N ARG A 92 21.09 -3.39 9.48
CA ARG A 92 20.09 -4.26 10.10
C ARG A 92 19.33 -5.09 9.05
N MET A 93 18.99 -4.48 7.93
CA MET A 93 18.29 -5.19 6.85
C MET A 93 19.18 -6.26 6.20
N ARG A 94 20.46 -5.94 5.94
CA ARG A 94 21.43 -6.95 5.41
C ARG A 94 21.55 -8.14 6.36
N GLN A 95 21.69 -7.89 7.65
CA GLN A 95 21.79 -8.95 8.67
C GLN A 95 20.52 -9.80 8.73
N ARG A 96 19.34 -9.20 8.66
CA ARG A 96 18.05 -9.92 8.64
C ARG A 96 17.91 -10.81 7.40
N LEU A 97 18.28 -10.31 6.25
CA LEU A 97 18.27 -11.11 5.00
C LEU A 97 19.25 -12.29 5.08
N ALA A 98 20.44 -12.07 5.63
CA ALA A 98 21.44 -13.13 5.82
C ALA A 98 20.97 -14.21 6.82
N GLN A 99 20.19 -13.84 7.84
CA GLN A 99 19.63 -14.76 8.84
C GLN A 99 18.31 -15.43 8.39
N GLY A 100 17.79 -15.08 7.22
CA GLY A 100 16.62 -15.73 6.61
C GLY A 100 15.27 -15.26 7.16
N LEU A 101 15.13 -14.04 7.68
CA LEU A 101 13.88 -13.35 8.07
C LEU A 101 12.94 -14.11 9.05
N ARG A 102 13.37 -15.23 9.61
CA ARG A 102 12.49 -16.26 10.21
C ARG A 102 11.95 -15.96 11.60
N SER A 103 12.61 -15.17 12.42
CA SER A 103 12.12 -14.86 13.76
C SER A 103 12.63 -13.51 14.23
N LEU A 104 11.73 -12.71 14.76
CA LEU A 104 12.04 -11.47 15.44
C LEU A 104 11.99 -11.72 16.94
N GLY A 105 12.99 -11.24 17.67
CA GLY A 105 12.96 -11.20 19.12
C GLY A 105 11.88 -10.20 19.63
N PRO A 106 11.49 -10.29 20.90
CA PRO A 106 10.45 -9.41 21.48
C PRO A 106 10.77 -7.91 21.32
N GLU A 107 12.02 -7.51 21.42
CA GLU A 107 12.47 -6.13 21.25
C GLU A 107 12.33 -5.66 19.81
N GLU A 108 12.71 -6.49 18.85
CA GLU A 108 12.56 -6.19 17.42
C GLU A 108 11.08 -6.10 17.00
N LEU A 109 10.22 -6.95 17.59
CA LEU A 109 8.76 -6.89 17.34
C LEU A 109 8.18 -5.58 17.89
N ARG A 110 8.60 -5.12 19.08
CA ARG A 110 8.18 -3.82 19.60
C ARG A 110 8.64 -2.67 18.71
N ALA A 111 9.93 -2.64 18.36
CA ALA A 111 10.47 -1.61 17.48
C ALA A 111 9.78 -1.61 16.09
N MET A 112 9.39 -2.78 15.58
CA MET A 112 8.61 -2.89 14.35
C MET A 112 7.19 -2.33 14.55
N ALA A 113 6.52 -2.65 15.65
CA ALA A 113 5.19 -2.14 15.96
C ALA A 113 5.17 -0.61 16.08
N GLU A 114 6.17 -0.03 16.76
CA GLU A 114 6.34 1.43 16.88
C GLU A 114 6.55 2.09 15.50
N ARG A 115 7.43 1.53 14.67
CA ARG A 115 7.63 2.01 13.29
C ARG A 115 6.36 1.94 12.45
N ASN A 116 5.59 0.85 12.56
CA ASN A 116 4.33 0.69 11.85
C ASN A 116 3.27 1.69 12.35
N ALA A 117 3.16 1.90 13.65
CA ALA A 117 2.26 2.89 14.22
C ALA A 117 2.60 4.31 13.75
N ARG A 118 3.88 4.65 13.65
CA ARG A 118 4.34 5.90 13.07
C ARG A 118 3.97 5.99 11.59
N ALA A 119 4.22 4.94 10.79
CA ALA A 119 3.84 4.91 9.39
C ALA A 119 2.33 5.13 9.20
N VAL A 120 1.49 4.60 10.08
CA VAL A 120 0.02 4.84 10.04
C VAL A 120 -0.30 6.33 10.20
N ARG A 121 0.35 7.04 11.13
CA ARG A 121 0.13 8.49 11.30
C ARG A 121 0.61 9.27 10.07
N GLU A 122 1.75 8.89 9.52
CA GLU A 122 2.30 9.50 8.30
C GLU A 122 1.37 9.29 7.09
N TRP A 123 0.79 8.09 6.93
CA TRP A 123 -0.19 7.82 5.87
C TRP A 123 -1.48 8.62 6.04
N LYS A 124 -1.96 8.83 7.27
CA LYS A 124 -3.11 9.70 7.54
C LYS A 124 -2.81 11.15 7.15
N ALA A 125 -1.67 11.68 7.58
CA ALA A 125 -1.23 13.02 7.22
C ALA A 125 -1.06 13.20 5.71
N ALA A 126 -0.52 12.19 5.02
CA ALA A 126 -0.40 12.21 3.56
C ALA A 126 -1.75 12.19 2.87
N LEU A 127 -2.68 11.36 3.33
CA LEU A 127 -4.04 11.32 2.81
C LEU A 127 -4.74 12.67 2.97
N ASP A 128 -4.63 13.29 4.16
CA ASP A 128 -5.19 14.61 4.44
C ASP A 128 -4.61 15.67 3.49
N ALA A 129 -3.28 15.70 3.34
CA ALA A 129 -2.60 16.67 2.50
C ALA A 129 -2.92 16.51 1.00
N VAL A 130 -3.00 15.27 0.52
CA VAL A 130 -3.24 14.97 -0.89
C VAL A 130 -4.69 15.25 -1.27
N GLN A 131 -5.67 14.96 -0.39
CA GLN A 131 -7.08 15.25 -0.66
C GLN A 131 -7.42 16.75 -0.64
N GLN A 132 -6.54 17.62 -0.12
CA GLN A 132 -6.68 19.08 -0.24
C GLN A 132 -6.35 19.60 -1.65
N LEU A 133 -5.70 18.80 -2.48
CA LEU A 133 -5.37 19.19 -3.85
C LEU A 133 -6.63 19.15 -4.72
N PRO A 134 -6.94 20.23 -5.47
CA PRO A 134 -8.14 20.30 -6.31
C PRO A 134 -8.22 19.19 -7.37
N GLU A 135 -7.05 18.71 -7.82
CA GLU A 135 -6.93 17.63 -8.80
C GLU A 135 -7.11 16.22 -8.22
N VAL A 136 -7.20 16.08 -6.89
CA VAL A 136 -7.43 14.79 -6.19
C VAL A 136 -8.80 14.77 -5.51
N GLY A 137 -9.09 15.78 -4.69
CA GLY A 137 -10.36 15.89 -3.96
C GLY A 137 -10.65 14.70 -3.03
N THR A 138 -11.90 14.54 -2.63
CA THR A 138 -12.37 13.56 -1.64
C THR A 138 -13.02 12.32 -2.27
N GLY A 139 -12.43 11.79 -3.32
CA GLY A 139 -12.87 10.53 -3.94
C GLY A 139 -12.64 9.28 -3.05
N PRO A 140 -13.14 8.12 -3.46
CA PRO A 140 -12.96 6.87 -2.71
C PRO A 140 -11.49 6.48 -2.65
N VAL A 141 -11.05 5.92 -1.51
CA VAL A 141 -9.65 5.57 -1.23
C VAL A 141 -9.48 4.06 -1.21
N GLY A 142 -8.47 3.57 -1.92
CA GLY A 142 -8.01 2.17 -1.87
C GLY A 142 -6.65 2.06 -1.19
N TRP A 143 -6.41 0.95 -0.51
CA TRP A 143 -5.12 0.58 0.04
C TRP A 143 -4.56 -0.63 -0.69
N TRP A 144 -3.33 -0.52 -1.18
CA TRP A 144 -2.55 -1.64 -1.67
C TRP A 144 -1.25 -1.78 -0.87
N GLY A 145 -1.05 -2.92 -0.23
CA GLY A 145 0.19 -3.16 0.50
C GLY A 145 0.35 -4.61 0.89
N LEU A 146 1.43 -5.25 0.42
CA LEU A 146 1.80 -6.63 0.73
C LEU A 146 2.99 -6.67 1.70
N SER A 147 3.13 -7.75 2.47
CA SER A 147 4.21 -7.97 3.44
C SER A 147 4.23 -6.83 4.50
N MET A 148 5.28 -6.04 4.58
CA MET A 148 5.30 -4.85 5.44
C MET A 148 4.12 -3.91 5.16
N GLY A 149 3.71 -3.78 3.88
CA GLY A 149 2.54 -3.00 3.50
C GLY A 149 1.23 -3.52 4.10
N THR A 150 1.12 -4.82 4.39
CA THR A 150 0.02 -5.40 5.17
C THR A 150 0.16 -5.08 6.66
N ALA A 151 1.37 -5.18 7.20
CA ALA A 151 1.62 -4.90 8.62
C ALA A 151 1.31 -3.44 9.00
N ILE A 152 1.48 -2.51 8.07
CA ILE A 152 1.06 -1.10 8.19
C ILE A 152 -0.41 -0.95 7.78
N GLY A 153 -0.86 -1.68 6.75
CA GLY A 153 -2.19 -1.57 6.16
C GLY A 153 -3.31 -1.97 7.10
N VAL A 154 -3.15 -3.07 7.85
CA VAL A 154 -4.20 -3.52 8.79
C VAL A 154 -4.53 -2.43 9.82
N PRO A 155 -3.59 -1.87 10.59
CA PRO A 155 -3.91 -0.78 11.52
C PRO A 155 -4.37 0.51 10.82
N PHE A 156 -3.86 0.82 9.63
CA PHE A 156 -4.30 1.97 8.86
C PHE A 156 -5.77 1.82 8.42
N VAL A 157 -6.11 0.75 7.71
CA VAL A 157 -7.46 0.50 7.19
C VAL A 157 -8.48 0.37 8.34
N ALA A 158 -8.11 -0.27 9.43
CA ALA A 158 -8.96 -0.40 10.61
C ALA A 158 -9.29 0.94 11.30
N SER A 159 -8.51 1.99 11.05
CA SER A 159 -8.63 3.30 11.71
C SER A 159 -8.84 4.47 10.75
N GLU A 160 -9.01 4.22 9.45
CA GLU A 160 -9.20 5.25 8.43
C GLU A 160 -10.52 5.02 7.65
N PRO A 161 -11.59 5.72 8.02
CA PRO A 161 -12.93 5.47 7.47
C PRO A 161 -13.09 5.85 5.98
N ARG A 162 -12.13 6.60 5.41
CA ARG A 162 -12.14 6.97 3.99
C ARG A 162 -11.73 5.81 3.08
N VAL A 163 -11.06 4.78 3.61
CA VAL A 163 -10.70 3.58 2.84
C VAL A 163 -11.97 2.80 2.51
N ARG A 164 -12.12 2.41 1.25
CA ARG A 164 -13.27 1.68 0.71
C ARG A 164 -12.94 0.27 0.26
N ALA A 165 -11.68 -0.03 -0.01
CA ALA A 165 -11.23 -1.37 -0.41
C ALA A 165 -9.73 -1.53 -0.08
N ALA A 166 -9.30 -2.76 0.20
CA ALA A 166 -7.90 -3.03 0.50
C ALA A 166 -7.40 -4.34 -0.15
N VAL A 167 -6.18 -4.30 -0.68
CA VAL A 167 -5.39 -5.48 -1.03
C VAL A 167 -4.30 -5.64 0.02
N LEU A 168 -4.33 -6.76 0.73
CA LEU A 168 -3.44 -7.13 1.83
C LEU A 168 -2.85 -8.53 1.57
N GLY A 169 -1.93 -8.98 2.39
CA GLY A 169 -1.39 -10.34 2.34
C GLY A 169 0.12 -10.40 2.48
N LEU A 170 0.72 -11.57 2.31
CA LEU A 170 2.14 -11.84 2.53
C LEU A 170 2.64 -11.38 3.92
N ALA A 171 1.71 -11.23 4.84
CA ALA A 171 1.89 -11.04 6.27
C ALA A 171 0.65 -11.54 6.97
N GLY A 172 0.79 -12.11 8.15
CA GLY A 172 -0.31 -12.75 8.84
C GLY A 172 -0.60 -12.19 10.22
N ALA A 173 -1.71 -12.63 10.80
CA ALA A 173 -2.09 -12.33 12.17
C ALA A 173 -1.23 -13.16 13.13
N ARG A 174 -0.30 -12.50 13.83
CA ARG A 174 0.65 -13.13 14.77
C ARG A 174 0.47 -12.69 16.22
N THR A 175 -0.28 -11.61 16.46
CA THR A 175 -0.57 -11.12 17.81
C THR A 175 -2.05 -10.83 17.94
N GLU A 176 -2.56 -10.86 19.18
CA GLU A 176 -3.96 -10.60 19.44
C GLU A 176 -4.35 -9.15 19.09
N GLU A 177 -3.47 -8.18 19.34
CA GLU A 177 -3.71 -6.78 18.97
C GLU A 177 -3.90 -6.63 17.46
N PHE A 178 -3.10 -7.34 16.67
CA PHE A 178 -3.23 -7.31 15.21
C PHE A 178 -4.54 -7.95 14.75
N GLU A 179 -4.96 -9.06 15.39
CA GLU A 179 -6.26 -9.69 15.13
C GLU A 179 -7.43 -8.77 15.47
N GLN A 180 -7.37 -8.09 16.61
CA GLN A 180 -8.40 -7.12 17.00
C GLN A 180 -8.55 -5.98 16.00
N LEU A 181 -7.43 -5.49 15.45
CA LEU A 181 -7.45 -4.51 14.37
C LEU A 181 -8.04 -5.09 13.08
N ALA A 182 -7.67 -6.30 12.71
CA ALA A 182 -8.20 -6.97 11.51
C ALA A 182 -9.73 -7.19 11.60
N ARG A 183 -10.26 -7.55 12.77
CA ARG A 183 -11.72 -7.68 13.02
C ARG A 183 -12.49 -6.35 12.79
N ARG A 184 -11.84 -5.20 12.91
CA ARG A 184 -12.45 -3.88 12.67
C ARG A 184 -12.52 -3.50 11.20
N ILE A 185 -11.82 -4.22 10.32
CA ILE A 185 -11.86 -3.97 8.87
C ILE A 185 -13.12 -4.59 8.31
N THR A 186 -14.06 -3.76 7.87
CA THR A 186 -15.36 -4.19 7.32
C THR A 186 -15.50 -3.88 5.83
N VAL A 187 -14.56 -3.17 5.23
CA VAL A 187 -14.51 -2.89 3.79
C VAL A 187 -14.11 -4.14 3.00
N PRO A 188 -14.43 -4.22 1.70
CA PRO A 188 -13.94 -5.31 0.84
C PRO A 188 -12.42 -5.49 0.92
N VAL A 189 -11.97 -6.73 1.06
CA VAL A 189 -10.54 -7.08 1.16
C VAL A 189 -10.19 -8.24 0.23
N MET A 190 -9.14 -8.06 -0.56
CA MET A 190 -8.45 -9.16 -1.25
C MET A 190 -7.19 -9.52 -0.48
N VAL A 191 -7.04 -10.77 -0.08
CA VAL A 191 -5.88 -11.27 0.66
C VAL A 191 -5.02 -12.15 -0.24
N MET A 192 -3.73 -11.81 -0.35
CA MET A 192 -2.72 -12.57 -1.09
C MET A 192 -1.99 -13.54 -0.17
N CYS A 193 -1.91 -14.80 -0.57
CA CYS A 193 -1.19 -15.85 0.15
C CYS A 193 -0.27 -16.60 -0.82
N GLN A 194 1.02 -16.62 -0.55
CA GLN A 194 1.94 -17.53 -1.24
C GLN A 194 2.08 -18.80 -0.41
N TRP A 195 1.89 -19.96 -1.08
CA TRP A 195 1.74 -21.23 -0.36
C TRP A 195 3.02 -21.72 0.30
N ASP A 196 4.16 -21.42 -0.30
CA ASP A 196 5.50 -21.81 0.15
C ASP A 196 6.29 -20.63 0.71
N ASP A 197 5.58 -19.62 1.24
CA ASP A 197 6.16 -18.38 1.77
C ASP A 197 7.06 -18.67 2.97
N GLU A 198 8.34 -18.38 2.81
CA GLU A 198 9.38 -18.58 3.83
C GLU A 198 9.46 -17.45 4.86
N VAL A 199 8.77 -16.32 4.62
CA VAL A 199 8.76 -15.13 5.47
C VAL A 199 7.46 -15.03 6.28
N ALA A 200 6.33 -15.21 5.62
CA ALA A 200 5.00 -15.17 6.19
C ALA A 200 4.34 -16.55 6.07
N PRO A 201 4.47 -17.43 7.07
CA PRO A 201 3.85 -18.75 7.04
C PRO A 201 2.37 -18.66 6.67
N ARG A 202 1.95 -19.47 5.69
CA ARG A 202 0.58 -19.46 5.17
C ARG A 202 -0.50 -19.52 6.26
N ASP A 203 -0.28 -20.31 7.32
CA ASP A 203 -1.27 -20.44 8.40
C ASP A 203 -1.53 -19.09 9.08
N SER A 204 -0.53 -18.23 9.18
CA SER A 204 -0.72 -16.89 9.74
C SER A 204 -1.48 -15.96 8.78
N VAL A 205 -1.32 -16.15 7.46
CA VAL A 205 -2.08 -15.41 6.42
C VAL A 205 -3.52 -15.90 6.36
N LEU A 206 -3.74 -17.23 6.44
CA LEU A 206 -5.07 -17.82 6.53
C LEU A 206 -5.79 -17.33 7.80
N LYS A 207 -5.08 -17.26 8.93
CA LYS A 207 -5.61 -16.69 10.16
C LYS A 207 -5.99 -15.21 10.00
N LEU A 208 -5.20 -14.40 9.30
CA LEU A 208 -5.58 -13.03 8.97
C LEU A 208 -6.89 -13.01 8.18
N PHE A 209 -6.99 -13.84 7.14
CA PHE A 209 -8.21 -13.95 6.33
C PHE A 209 -9.42 -14.30 7.18
N ASP A 210 -9.30 -15.27 8.09
CA ASP A 210 -10.39 -15.72 8.95
C ASP A 210 -10.89 -14.60 9.87
N VAL A 211 -9.98 -13.84 10.51
CA VAL A 211 -10.32 -12.84 11.52
C VAL A 211 -10.77 -11.49 10.93
N LEU A 212 -10.55 -11.23 9.63
CA LEU A 212 -11.04 -10.02 8.98
C LEU A 212 -12.56 -9.88 9.16
N GLY A 213 -13.01 -8.73 9.66
CA GLY A 213 -14.43 -8.40 9.87
C GLY A 213 -15.21 -8.12 8.58
N SER A 214 -14.54 -8.06 7.44
CA SER A 214 -15.16 -7.87 6.13
C SER A 214 -16.09 -9.02 5.76
N ARG A 215 -17.29 -8.70 5.27
CA ARG A 215 -18.22 -9.68 4.67
C ARG A 215 -17.87 -10.00 3.22
N GLU A 216 -17.18 -9.10 2.54
CA GLU A 216 -16.69 -9.29 1.18
C GLU A 216 -15.17 -9.40 1.22
N LYS A 217 -14.69 -10.64 1.34
CA LYS A 217 -13.26 -10.94 1.36
C LYS A 217 -12.93 -12.12 0.45
N THR A 218 -11.86 -11.99 -0.34
CA THR A 218 -11.36 -13.03 -1.23
C THR A 218 -9.95 -13.42 -0.84
N LEU A 219 -9.62 -14.70 -0.98
CA LEU A 219 -8.27 -15.24 -0.78
C LEU A 219 -7.71 -15.69 -2.11
N HIS A 220 -6.58 -15.12 -2.52
CA HIS A 220 -5.80 -15.55 -3.65
C HIS A 220 -4.57 -16.32 -3.14
N ALA A 221 -4.65 -17.64 -3.20
CA ALA A 221 -3.57 -18.54 -2.78
C ALA A 221 -2.82 -19.05 -4.01
N ASN A 222 -1.57 -18.67 -4.14
CA ASN A 222 -0.71 -19.05 -5.24
C ASN A 222 0.44 -19.96 -4.74
N PRO A 223 0.89 -20.95 -5.52
CA PRO A 223 2.13 -21.64 -5.23
C PRO A 223 3.31 -20.65 -5.32
N GLY A 224 4.41 -20.96 -4.64
CA GLY A 224 5.62 -20.17 -4.70
C GLY A 224 5.96 -19.45 -3.40
N ARG A 225 7.14 -18.82 -3.42
CA ARG A 225 7.78 -18.16 -2.28
C ARG A 225 7.32 -16.72 -2.12
N HIS A 226 7.76 -16.05 -1.05
CA HIS A 226 7.33 -14.71 -0.66
C HIS A 226 7.30 -13.67 -1.80
N VAL A 227 8.30 -13.67 -2.67
CA VAL A 227 8.42 -12.67 -3.74
C VAL A 227 7.87 -13.14 -5.09
N GLU A 228 7.38 -14.38 -5.18
CA GLU A 228 6.96 -15.03 -6.43
C GLU A 228 5.47 -14.85 -6.72
N VAL A 229 4.91 -13.68 -6.38
CA VAL A 229 3.52 -13.36 -6.71
C VAL A 229 3.33 -13.38 -8.23
N PRO A 230 2.41 -14.20 -8.75
CA PRO A 230 2.22 -14.32 -10.20
C PRO A 230 1.83 -13.00 -10.86
N ALA A 231 2.35 -12.75 -12.06
CA ALA A 231 2.12 -11.50 -12.78
C ALA A 231 0.63 -11.27 -13.12
N TYR A 232 -0.17 -12.32 -13.27
CA TYR A 232 -1.62 -12.21 -13.54
C TYR A 232 -2.40 -11.61 -12.36
N GLU A 233 -1.90 -11.70 -11.13
CA GLU A 233 -2.55 -11.07 -9.97
C GLU A 233 -2.69 -9.55 -10.11
N ARG A 234 -1.86 -8.94 -10.96
CA ARG A 234 -2.02 -7.52 -11.29
C ARG A 234 -3.42 -7.23 -11.88
N VAL A 235 -3.91 -8.07 -12.78
CA VAL A 235 -5.25 -7.92 -13.37
C VAL A 235 -6.32 -8.08 -12.30
N CYS A 236 -6.15 -9.05 -11.40
CA CYS A 236 -7.08 -9.26 -10.29
C CYS A 236 -7.16 -8.03 -9.36
N TRP A 237 -6.02 -7.37 -9.07
CA TRP A 237 -6.01 -6.14 -8.28
C TRP A 237 -6.68 -4.97 -9.01
N GLU A 238 -6.45 -4.84 -10.31
CA GLU A 238 -7.10 -3.82 -11.16
C GLU A 238 -8.62 -3.99 -11.14
N GLU A 239 -9.12 -5.20 -11.42
CA GLU A 239 -10.55 -5.51 -11.39
C GLU A 239 -11.17 -5.31 -10.01
N PHE A 240 -10.47 -5.69 -8.94
CA PHE A 240 -10.91 -5.50 -7.57
C PHE A 240 -11.10 -4.02 -7.25
N PHE A 241 -10.08 -3.18 -7.48
CA PHE A 241 -10.21 -1.75 -7.21
C PHE A 241 -11.23 -1.07 -8.12
N LEU A 242 -11.33 -1.46 -9.40
CA LEU A 242 -12.36 -0.92 -10.29
C LEU A 242 -13.78 -1.23 -9.82
N ARG A 243 -14.01 -2.42 -9.29
CA ARG A 243 -15.31 -2.83 -8.73
C ARG A 243 -15.69 -1.96 -7.54
N HIS A 244 -14.75 -1.65 -6.65
CA HIS A 244 -15.04 -1.00 -5.37
C HIS A 244 -14.83 0.52 -5.35
N LEU A 245 -14.00 1.04 -6.24
CA LEU A 245 -13.69 2.47 -6.29
C LEU A 245 -14.23 3.15 -7.57
N GLY A 246 -14.59 2.36 -8.58
CA GLY A 246 -15.01 2.88 -9.89
C GLY A 246 -13.87 3.46 -10.71
N LYS A 247 -14.21 4.19 -11.78
CA LYS A 247 -13.29 5.01 -12.58
C LYS A 247 -13.53 6.49 -12.28
N ALA A 248 -12.55 7.33 -12.55
CA ALA A 248 -12.77 8.78 -12.52
C ALA A 248 -13.73 9.20 -13.66
N ALA A 249 -14.54 10.23 -13.40
CA ALA A 249 -15.57 10.66 -14.33
C ALA A 249 -15.02 11.27 -15.64
N ASP A 250 -13.79 11.78 -15.60
CA ASP A 250 -13.09 12.42 -16.71
C ASP A 250 -12.33 11.43 -17.63
N VAL A 251 -12.37 10.14 -17.33
CA VAL A 251 -11.77 9.12 -18.21
C VAL A 251 -12.77 8.75 -19.30
N PRO A 252 -12.42 8.92 -20.60
CA PRO A 252 -13.27 8.47 -21.68
C PRO A 252 -13.57 6.97 -21.52
N ALA A 253 -14.83 6.58 -21.78
CA ALA A 253 -15.16 5.17 -21.91
C ALA A 253 -14.21 4.57 -22.95
N ALA A 254 -13.42 3.55 -22.58
CA ALA A 254 -12.52 2.89 -23.51
C ALA A 254 -13.36 2.48 -24.73
N ALA A 255 -12.99 2.99 -25.91
CA ALA A 255 -13.55 2.53 -27.17
C ALA A 255 -13.33 1.01 -27.19
N GLY A 256 -14.43 0.25 -27.18
CA GLY A 256 -14.43 -1.18 -26.92
C GLY A 256 -13.38 -1.91 -27.75
N SER A 257 -12.42 -2.47 -27.08
CA SER A 257 -11.63 -3.58 -27.59
C SER A 257 -12.32 -4.86 -27.15
N ARG A 258 -13.05 -5.43 -28.07
CA ARG A 258 -13.53 -6.81 -28.02
C ARG A 258 -12.36 -7.76 -28.17
#